data_0df1bf5041a73693373281b08a8bc605
#
_entry.id   0df1bf5041a73693373281b08a8bc605
#
_cell.length_a   1.000
_cell.length_b   1.000
_cell.length_c   1.000
_cell.angle_alpha   90.00
_cell.angle_beta   90.00
_cell.angle_gamma   90.00
#
_symmetry.space_group_name_H-M   'P 1'
#
loop_
_entity.id
_entity.type
_entity.pdbx_description
1 polymer ?
#
loop_
_entity_poly.entity_id
_entity_poly.type
_entity_poly.pdbx_seq_one_letter_code
_entity_poly.pdbx_strand_id
1 'polypeptide(L)'
;PQRGTRVFIPRDFGGKPGRVVLEAVHRSVKARIYWYVDEQFLGVTHSIHQQEVWLKEGRHTLTLMDEEGHILQQVFRVVGKEVPGDG
;
A
#
# COMPACT_ATOMS: atom_id res chain seq x y z
N PRO A 1 -19.49 -4.49 -7.58
CA PRO A 1 -19.24 -3.28 -8.33
C PRO A 1 -17.79 -2.92 -8.34
N GLN A 2 -17.39 -2.46 -9.46
CA GLN A 2 -16.01 -2.11 -9.66
C GLN A 2 -15.71 -0.76 -9.08
N ARG A 3 -14.68 -0.68 -8.32
CA ARG A 3 -14.29 0.61 -7.78
C ARG A 3 -13.26 1.29 -8.61
N GLY A 4 -12.74 0.64 -9.61
CA GLY A 4 -11.77 1.25 -10.47
C GLY A 4 -10.36 1.25 -9.94
N THR A 5 -10.16 0.90 -8.69
CA THR A 5 -8.83 0.89 -8.09
C THR A 5 -8.48 -0.51 -7.63
N ARG A 6 -7.26 -0.93 -7.92
CA ARG A 6 -6.73 -2.18 -7.41
C ARG A 6 -5.41 -1.89 -6.73
N VAL A 7 -5.15 -2.59 -5.66
CA VAL A 7 -3.91 -2.40 -4.92
C VAL A 7 -3.12 -3.69 -4.92
N PHE A 8 -1.82 -3.56 -4.99
CA PHE A 8 -0.90 -4.69 -4.96
C PHE A 8 0.04 -4.50 -3.79
N ILE A 9 0.02 -5.46 -2.88
CA ILE A 9 0.87 -5.41 -1.72
C ILE A 9 1.89 -6.52 -1.89
N PRO A 10 3.17 -6.19 -1.95
CA PRO A 10 4.18 -7.20 -2.23
C PRO A 10 4.31 -8.18 -1.09
N ARG A 11 4.67 -9.40 -1.42
CA ARG A 11 4.95 -10.39 -0.41
C ARG A 11 6.38 -10.32 0.06
N ASP A 12 7.25 -9.87 -0.84
CA ASP A 12 8.66 -9.78 -0.52
C ASP A 12 9.00 -8.30 -0.48
N PHE A 13 9.42 -7.83 0.64
CA PHE A 13 9.64 -6.41 0.82
C PHE A 13 11.06 -5.99 0.47
N GLY A 14 11.79 -6.83 -0.22
CA GLY A 14 12.99 -6.38 -0.90
C GLY A 14 14.21 -6.20 -0.05
N GLY A 15 14.34 -6.83 0.99
CA GLY A 15 15.61 -6.85 1.68
C GLY A 15 15.87 -5.75 2.67
N LYS A 16 15.11 -4.69 2.65
CA LYS A 16 15.29 -3.67 3.69
C LYS A 16 14.17 -3.80 4.69
N PRO A 17 14.48 -4.06 5.95
CA PRO A 17 13.44 -4.28 6.94
C PRO A 17 12.50 -3.09 7.03
N GLY A 18 11.21 -3.39 6.99
CA GLY A 18 10.20 -2.37 7.17
C GLY A 18 9.87 -1.56 5.94
N ARG A 19 10.64 -1.71 4.87
CA ARG A 19 10.35 -0.94 3.66
C ARG A 19 9.32 -1.68 2.83
N VAL A 20 8.25 -1.00 2.54
CA VAL A 20 7.15 -1.57 1.76
C VAL A 20 6.87 -0.64 0.59
N VAL A 21 6.79 -1.18 -0.60
CA VAL A 21 6.42 -0.40 -1.78
C VAL A 21 5.04 -0.86 -2.19
N LEU A 22 4.07 0.03 -2.02
CA LEU A 22 2.69 -0.25 -2.33
C LEU A 22 2.39 0.26 -3.72
N GLU A 23 1.64 -0.52 -4.48
CA GLU A 23 1.29 -0.14 -5.84
C GLU A 23 -0.20 -0.23 -6.03
N ALA A 24 -0.73 0.65 -6.85
CA ALA A 24 -2.14 0.61 -7.19
C ALA A 24 -2.30 0.96 -8.67
N VAL A 25 -3.39 0.49 -9.23
CA VAL A 25 -3.79 0.91 -10.57
C VAL A 25 -5.21 1.41 -10.49
N HIS A 26 -5.52 2.37 -11.33
CA HIS A 26 -6.85 2.93 -11.38
C HIS A 26 -7.33 2.90 -12.82
N ARG A 27 -8.61 2.63 -12.98
CA ARG A 27 -9.20 2.56 -14.30
C ARG A 27 -9.04 3.86 -15.08
N SER A 28 -9.04 4.99 -14.41
CA SER A 28 -8.87 6.27 -15.05
C SER A 28 -7.42 6.72 -14.89
N VAL A 29 -6.77 7.01 -16.01
CA VAL A 29 -5.38 7.42 -15.96
C VAL A 29 -5.20 8.80 -15.37
N LYS A 30 -6.30 9.57 -15.28
CA LYS A 30 -6.22 10.91 -14.71
C LYS A 30 -6.57 10.94 -13.23
N ALA A 31 -6.90 9.81 -12.65
CA ALA A 31 -7.34 9.80 -11.26
C ALA A 31 -6.19 10.12 -10.33
N ARG A 32 -6.52 10.77 -9.25
CA ARG A 32 -5.59 10.95 -8.15
C ARG A 32 -5.98 9.99 -7.06
N ILE A 33 -4.97 9.42 -6.43
CA ILE A 33 -5.19 8.49 -5.34
C ILE A 33 -4.55 9.05 -4.10
N TYR A 34 -5.35 9.12 -3.03
CA TYR A 34 -4.90 9.57 -1.73
C TYR A 34 -4.60 8.34 -0.91
N TRP A 35 -3.41 8.30 -0.32
CA TRP A 35 -2.91 7.11 0.36
C TRP A 35 -2.87 7.35 1.86
N TYR A 36 -3.38 6.39 2.61
CA TYR A 36 -3.31 6.41 4.07
C TYR A 36 -2.89 5.04 4.56
N VAL A 37 -2.03 5.01 5.55
CA VAL A 37 -1.74 3.77 6.24
C VAL A 37 -1.97 4.03 7.72
N ASP A 38 -2.80 3.20 8.34
CA ASP A 38 -3.15 3.33 9.75
C ASP A 38 -3.61 4.75 10.05
N GLU A 39 -4.43 5.28 9.15
CA GLU A 39 -5.00 6.61 9.31
C GLU A 39 -4.01 7.76 9.15
N GLN A 40 -2.79 7.44 8.77
CA GLN A 40 -1.81 8.46 8.54
C GLN A 40 -1.72 8.75 7.05
N PHE A 41 -1.84 10.00 6.69
CA PHE A 41 -1.81 10.40 5.28
C PHE A 41 -0.38 10.29 4.75
N LEU A 42 -0.23 9.62 3.64
CA LEU A 42 1.07 9.44 3.03
C LEU A 42 1.32 10.36 1.85
N GLY A 43 0.28 10.68 1.12
CA GLY A 43 0.46 11.51 -0.06
C GLY A 43 -0.58 11.22 -1.11
N VAL A 44 -0.41 11.90 -2.24
CA VAL A 44 -1.31 11.78 -3.38
C VAL A 44 -0.47 11.35 -4.58
N THR A 45 -0.96 10.39 -5.33
CA THR A 45 -0.27 9.99 -6.56
C THR A 45 -1.17 10.25 -7.75
N HIS A 46 -0.52 10.43 -8.90
CA HIS A 46 -1.19 10.79 -10.12
C HIS A 46 -0.47 10.07 -11.25
N SER A 47 -1.19 9.36 -12.07
CA SER A 47 -0.67 8.58 -13.18
C SER A 47 0.04 7.32 -12.73
N ILE A 48 1.15 7.43 -12.06
CA ILE A 48 1.87 6.30 -11.52
C ILE A 48 1.58 6.24 -10.05
N HIS A 49 0.96 5.16 -9.62
CA HIS A 49 0.49 5.06 -8.25
C HIS A 49 1.36 4.09 -7.48
N GLN A 50 2.34 4.65 -6.83
CA GLN A 50 3.30 3.90 -6.05
C GLN A 50 3.63 4.69 -4.81
N GLN A 51 3.72 4.03 -3.67
CA GLN A 51 4.09 4.69 -2.43
C GLN A 51 5.06 3.81 -1.67
N GLU A 52 6.18 4.39 -1.30
CA GLU A 52 7.14 3.72 -0.46
C GLU A 52 6.88 4.15 0.97
N VAL A 53 6.83 3.19 1.88
CA VAL A 53 6.55 3.50 3.26
C VAL A 53 7.39 2.59 4.14
N TRP A 54 7.75 3.07 5.31
CA TRP A 54 8.51 2.31 6.29
C TRP A 54 7.58 1.97 7.44
N LEU A 55 7.37 0.70 7.67
CA LEU A 55 6.40 0.23 8.64
C LEU A 55 7.03 -0.75 9.60
N LYS A 56 6.53 -0.75 10.83
CA LYS A 56 6.94 -1.73 11.81
C LYS A 56 6.28 -3.06 11.51
N GLU A 57 6.85 -4.11 12.04
CA GLU A 57 6.20 -5.40 11.99
C GLU A 57 4.81 -5.30 12.55
N GLY A 58 3.90 -6.07 11.99
CA GLY A 58 2.57 -6.15 12.52
C GLY A 58 1.53 -5.85 11.47
N ARG A 59 0.34 -5.65 11.94
CA ARG A 59 -0.83 -5.48 11.10
C ARG A 59 -1.03 -4.01 10.78
N HIS A 60 -1.31 -3.75 9.52
CA HIS A 60 -1.53 -2.38 9.07
C HIS A 60 -2.73 -2.34 8.15
N THR A 61 -3.34 -1.20 8.06
CA THR A 61 -4.49 -0.99 7.17
C THR A 61 -4.14 0.07 6.15
N LEU A 62 -4.23 -0.30 4.89
CA LEU A 62 -4.05 0.63 3.80
C LEU A 62 -5.41 1.14 3.38
N THR A 63 -5.54 2.45 3.26
CA THR A 63 -6.76 3.06 2.76
C THR A 63 -6.41 3.92 1.55
N LEU A 64 -7.09 3.68 0.47
CA LEU A 64 -6.96 4.48 -0.74
C LEU A 64 -8.29 5.17 -1.01
N MET A 65 -8.19 6.40 -1.48
CA MET A 65 -9.41 7.14 -1.84
C MET A 65 -9.15 7.86 -3.14
N ASP A 66 -10.10 7.85 -4.05
CA ASP A 66 -9.96 8.61 -5.27
C ASP A 66 -10.77 9.91 -5.17
N GLU A 67 -10.71 10.70 -6.22
CA GLU A 67 -11.35 12.00 -6.21
C GLU A 67 -12.87 11.92 -6.16
N GLU A 68 -13.42 10.79 -6.52
CA GLU A 68 -14.86 10.63 -6.51
C GLU A 68 -15.36 10.07 -5.19
N GLY A 69 -14.45 9.87 -4.24
CA GLY A 69 -14.86 9.38 -2.95
C GLY A 69 -14.92 7.88 -2.82
N HIS A 70 -14.45 7.16 -3.82
CA HIS A 70 -14.39 5.71 -3.70
C HIS A 70 -13.26 5.35 -2.75
N ILE A 71 -13.53 4.45 -1.84
CA ILE A 71 -12.57 4.06 -0.82
C ILE A 71 -12.30 2.58 -0.94
N LEU A 72 -11.03 2.23 -0.88
CA LEU A 72 -10.60 0.84 -0.83
C LEU A 72 -9.75 0.66 0.40
N GLN A 73 -10.05 -0.35 1.19
CA GLN A 73 -9.24 -0.66 2.35
C GLN A 73 -8.72 -2.08 2.26
N GLN A 74 -7.49 -2.24 2.66
CA GLN A 74 -6.84 -3.54 2.62
C GLN A 74 -5.98 -3.69 3.85
N VAL A 75 -6.22 -4.76 4.60
CA VAL A 75 -5.37 -5.08 5.74
C VAL A 75 -4.21 -5.91 5.24
N PHE A 76 -3.03 -5.62 5.73
CA PHE A 76 -1.86 -6.41 5.40
C PHE A 76 -0.96 -6.49 6.62
N ARG A 77 -0.01 -7.40 6.57
CA ARG A 77 0.88 -7.61 7.69
C ARG A 77 2.31 -7.52 7.22
N VAL A 78 3.11 -6.79 7.96
CA VAL A 78 4.54 -6.72 7.73
C VAL A 78 5.19 -7.71 8.68
N VAL A 79 5.92 -8.66 8.12
CA VAL A 79 6.60 -9.66 8.93
C VAL A 79 8.07 -9.36 8.93
N GLY A 80 8.68 -9.62 10.05
CA GLY A 80 10.10 -9.42 10.16
C GLY A 80 10.83 -10.42 9.30
N LYS A 81 12.07 -10.07 8.99
CA LYS A 81 12.88 -10.94 8.20
C LYS A 81 13.28 -12.14 9.05
N GLU A 82 12.99 -13.31 8.55
CA GLU A 82 13.39 -14.50 9.24
C GLU A 82 14.86 -14.75 9.04
N VAL A 83 15.46 -15.37 10.02
CA VAL A 83 16.84 -15.77 9.93
C VAL A 83 16.87 -17.26 9.69
N PRO A 84 17.05 -17.68 8.46
CA PRO A 84 16.97 -19.11 8.16
C PRO A 84 18.10 -19.85 8.82
N GLY A 85 17.81 -21.04 9.17
CA GLY A 85 18.83 -21.87 9.74
C GLY A 85 19.17 -21.56 11.14
N ASP A 86 18.46 -20.71 11.74
CA ASP A 86 18.71 -20.37 13.04
C ASP A 86 18.10 -21.28 13.95
N GLY A 87 17.70 -22.05 13.42
CA GLY A 87 17.11 -23.13 14.25
C GLY A 87 17.23 -23.21 14.82
#